data_acd6100816512337e12043c14732d65c
#
_entry.id   acd6100816512337e12043c14732d65c
#
_cell.length_a   1.000
_cell.length_b   1.000
_cell.length_c   1.000
_cell.angle_alpha   90.00
_cell.angle_beta   90.00
_cell.angle_gamma   90.00
#
_symmetry.space_group_name_H-M   'P 1'
#
loop_
_entity.id
_entity.type
_entity.pdbx_description
1 polymer ?
#
loop_
_entity_poly.entity_id
_entity_poly.type
_entity_poly.pdbx_seq_one_letter_code
_entity_poly.pdbx_strand_id
1 'polypeptide(L)'
;DTFYRVQERMELIKNKHLEASKPNPDAPKKPDNILVYKTKCACCGGSVLVTRHHTHSDKFIYKCSKRRKLAALCGNKSSYEYNEVMDSVFSVIRQHMNLCIEKTKFVQKMNSRKENVLQYDIYTKQIAKLQNDVRRITANKSGLYEDYREQLITAEELCQYQKEYESRVNEIEAQITELLYRRSLYEKDFHIDEGWEETVNKYLSKRKLTRELVEAFVSEIVFTDNNIEVKLLYDDFLKELLEVAEEREV
;
A
#
# COMPACT_ATOMS: atom_id res chain seq x y z
N ASP A 1 -7.85 -65.80 -25.57
CA ASP A 1 -6.45 -65.77 -25.06
C ASP A 1 -5.88 -64.35 -24.93
N THR A 2 -5.94 -63.52 -25.97
CA THR A 2 -5.35 -62.16 -25.94
C THR A 2 -5.98 -61.25 -24.92
N PHE A 3 -7.30 -61.32 -24.73
CA PHE A 3 -8.04 -60.50 -23.77
C PHE A 3 -7.61 -60.78 -22.31
N TYR A 4 -7.51 -62.03 -21.94
CA TYR A 4 -7.07 -62.41 -20.58
C TYR A 4 -5.63 -62.01 -20.30
N ARG A 5 -4.75 -62.12 -21.28
CA ARG A 5 -3.34 -61.66 -21.16
C ARG A 5 -3.23 -60.14 -20.99
N VAL A 6 -4.09 -59.36 -21.64
CA VAL A 6 -4.15 -57.91 -21.48
C VAL A 6 -4.65 -57.54 -20.08
N GLN A 7 -5.69 -58.20 -19.61
CA GLN A 7 -6.26 -57.99 -18.25
C GLN A 7 -5.22 -58.29 -17.18
N GLU A 8 -4.53 -59.42 -17.26
CA GLU A 8 -3.48 -59.79 -16.33
C GLU A 8 -2.33 -58.78 -16.32
N ARG A 9 -1.93 -58.26 -17.49
CA ARG A 9 -0.91 -57.24 -17.62
C ARG A 9 -1.36 -55.89 -17.05
N MET A 10 -2.63 -55.52 -17.20
CA MET A 10 -3.22 -54.32 -16.61
C MET A 10 -3.24 -54.40 -15.07
N GLU A 11 -3.61 -55.58 -14.54
CA GLU A 11 -3.57 -55.79 -13.06
C GLU A 11 -2.16 -55.75 -12.50
N LEU A 12 -1.18 -56.33 -13.19
CA LEU A 12 0.23 -56.25 -12.80
C LEU A 12 0.76 -54.80 -12.80
N ILE A 13 0.39 -54.02 -13.81
CA ILE A 13 0.75 -52.59 -13.88
C ILE A 13 0.05 -51.83 -12.76
N LYS A 14 -1.22 -52.05 -12.51
CA LYS A 14 -1.98 -51.43 -11.44
C LYS A 14 -1.40 -51.73 -10.07
N ASN A 15 -1.04 -53.00 -9.82
CA ASN A 15 -0.42 -53.42 -8.55
C ASN A 15 0.98 -52.78 -8.36
N LYS A 16 1.80 -52.73 -9.42
CA LYS A 16 3.10 -52.00 -9.38
C LYS A 16 2.91 -50.52 -9.11
N HIS A 17 1.91 -49.85 -9.71
CA HIS A 17 1.60 -48.46 -9.40
C HIS A 17 1.10 -48.26 -7.98
N LEU A 18 0.28 -49.18 -7.46
CA LEU A 18 -0.19 -49.14 -6.08
C LEU A 18 0.94 -49.34 -5.07
N GLU A 19 1.91 -50.23 -5.34
CA GLU A 19 3.10 -50.40 -4.52
C GLU A 19 4.04 -49.23 -4.58
N ALA A 20 4.28 -48.68 -5.77
CA ALA A 20 5.07 -47.46 -5.95
C ALA A 20 4.44 -46.20 -5.33
N SER A 21 3.10 -46.21 -5.16
CA SER A 21 2.35 -45.10 -4.54
C SER A 21 2.25 -45.18 -3.03
N LYS A 22 2.70 -46.28 -2.41
CA LYS A 22 2.73 -46.37 -0.91
C LYS A 22 3.63 -45.27 -0.38
N PRO A 23 3.11 -44.38 0.48
CA PRO A 23 3.93 -43.33 1.06
C PRO A 23 5.09 -43.99 1.82
N ASN A 24 6.31 -43.55 1.57
CA ASN A 24 7.45 -43.95 2.36
C ASN A 24 7.22 -43.47 3.80
N PRO A 25 7.11 -44.39 4.80
CA PRO A 25 6.84 -44.03 6.18
C PRO A 25 7.92 -43.14 6.79
N ASP A 26 9.16 -43.23 6.30
CA ASP A 26 10.30 -42.44 6.74
C ASP A 26 10.44 -41.09 5.98
N ALA A 27 9.55 -40.82 5.02
CA ALA A 27 9.63 -39.57 4.30
C ALA A 27 9.15 -38.39 5.15
N PRO A 28 9.86 -37.27 5.20
CA PRO A 28 9.46 -36.09 5.96
C PRO A 28 8.06 -35.64 5.57
N LYS A 29 7.22 -35.37 6.55
CA LYS A 29 5.85 -34.91 6.33
C LYS A 29 5.90 -33.57 5.60
N LYS A 30 5.00 -33.41 4.63
CA LYS A 30 4.85 -32.13 3.92
C LYS A 30 4.46 -31.06 4.92
N PRO A 31 5.17 -29.90 4.95
CA PRO A 31 4.81 -28.80 5.81
C PRO A 31 3.45 -28.21 5.42
N ASP A 32 2.74 -27.66 6.40
CA ASP A 32 1.51 -26.95 6.15
C ASP A 32 1.79 -25.71 5.26
N ASN A 33 0.98 -25.57 4.21
CA ASN A 33 1.05 -24.38 3.39
C ASN A 33 0.26 -23.25 4.03
N ILE A 34 0.89 -22.50 4.95
CA ILE A 34 0.27 -21.36 5.62
C ILE A 34 0.04 -20.16 4.70
N LEU A 35 0.68 -20.14 3.51
CA LEU A 35 0.50 -19.10 2.48
C LEU A 35 -0.60 -19.47 1.45
N VAL A 36 -1.40 -20.50 1.73
CA VAL A 36 -2.45 -20.95 0.82
C VAL A 36 -3.42 -19.79 0.53
N TYR A 37 -3.85 -19.70 -0.75
CA TYR A 37 -4.72 -18.63 -1.30
C TYR A 37 -4.08 -17.23 -1.43
N LYS A 38 -2.90 -16.99 -0.84
CA LYS A 38 -2.21 -15.70 -0.95
C LYS A 38 -1.15 -15.68 -2.06
N THR A 39 -0.79 -16.85 -2.61
CA THR A 39 0.32 -16.98 -3.58
C THR A 39 -0.14 -16.95 -5.02
N LYS A 40 0.49 -16.10 -5.84
CA LYS A 40 0.26 -16.01 -7.29
C LYS A 40 1.57 -16.04 -8.08
N CYS A 41 1.52 -16.61 -9.27
CA CYS A 41 2.62 -16.59 -10.23
C CYS A 41 2.48 -15.36 -11.13
N ALA A 42 3.48 -14.50 -11.20
CA ALA A 42 3.49 -13.30 -12.04
C ALA A 42 3.29 -13.62 -13.53
N CYS A 43 3.84 -14.76 -13.99
CA CYS A 43 3.79 -15.14 -15.42
C CYS A 43 2.40 -15.58 -15.89
N CYS A 44 1.67 -16.35 -15.08
CA CYS A 44 0.43 -17.00 -15.53
C CYS A 44 -0.78 -16.77 -14.62
N GLY A 45 -0.64 -16.00 -13.53
CA GLY A 45 -1.69 -15.76 -12.53
C GLY A 45 -2.12 -17.01 -11.73
N GLY A 46 -1.50 -18.17 -11.98
CA GLY A 46 -1.83 -19.40 -11.26
C GLY A 46 -1.24 -19.42 -9.84
N SER A 47 -1.86 -20.20 -8.93
CA SER A 47 -1.34 -20.37 -7.59
C SER A 47 0.03 -21.04 -7.56
N VAL A 48 0.85 -20.67 -6.59
CA VAL A 48 2.16 -21.29 -6.33
C VAL A 48 2.01 -22.19 -5.10
N LEU A 49 2.37 -23.47 -5.24
CA LEU A 49 2.09 -24.48 -4.23
C LEU A 49 3.36 -25.14 -3.73
N VAL A 50 3.34 -25.52 -2.46
CA VAL A 50 4.41 -26.31 -1.84
C VAL A 50 4.43 -27.72 -2.42
N THR A 51 5.58 -28.12 -2.91
CA THR A 51 5.83 -29.48 -3.43
C THR A 51 7.16 -30.00 -2.87
N ARG A 52 7.32 -31.32 -2.87
CA ARG A 52 8.61 -31.93 -2.54
C ARG A 52 9.61 -31.67 -3.68
N HIS A 53 10.85 -31.40 -3.34
CA HIS A 53 11.92 -31.29 -4.33
C HIS A 53 12.14 -32.64 -5.01
N HIS A 54 12.35 -32.67 -6.32
CA HIS A 54 12.39 -33.91 -7.08
C HIS A 54 13.65 -34.76 -6.81
N THR A 55 14.80 -34.11 -6.55
CA THR A 55 16.10 -34.76 -6.26
C THR A 55 16.38 -34.88 -4.77
N HIS A 56 15.86 -33.96 -3.95
CA HIS A 56 16.08 -33.92 -2.50
C HIS A 56 14.74 -34.17 -1.78
N SER A 57 14.51 -35.43 -1.40
CA SER A 57 13.22 -35.84 -0.80
C SER A 57 12.94 -35.22 0.57
N ASP A 58 13.94 -34.67 1.22
CA ASP A 58 13.90 -33.95 2.48
C ASP A 58 13.54 -32.47 2.34
N LYS A 59 13.66 -31.91 1.13
CA LYS A 59 13.40 -30.49 0.87
C LYS A 59 12.04 -30.24 0.22
N PHE A 60 11.44 -29.11 0.61
CA PHE A 60 10.20 -28.62 0.05
C PHE A 60 10.42 -27.30 -0.68
N ILE A 61 9.72 -27.12 -1.80
CA ILE A 61 9.83 -25.93 -2.66
C ILE A 61 8.44 -25.41 -3.02
N TYR A 62 8.36 -24.10 -3.22
CA TYR A 62 7.23 -23.45 -3.89
C TYR A 62 7.43 -23.50 -5.41
N LYS A 63 6.41 -23.95 -6.13
CA LYS A 63 6.41 -24.03 -7.59
C LYS A 63 5.04 -23.73 -8.18
N CYS A 64 5.02 -23.06 -9.34
CA CYS A 64 3.79 -22.73 -10.04
C CYS A 64 2.95 -23.99 -10.36
N SER A 65 1.69 -23.98 -9.99
CA SER A 65 0.78 -25.12 -10.19
C SER A 65 0.53 -25.46 -11.65
N LYS A 66 0.43 -24.43 -12.54
CA LYS A 66 0.23 -24.62 -13.97
C LYS A 66 1.47 -25.23 -14.61
N ARG A 67 2.67 -24.68 -14.29
CA ARG A 67 3.92 -25.26 -14.80
C ARG A 67 4.18 -26.69 -14.32
N ARG A 68 3.78 -27.00 -13.10
CA ARG A 68 3.89 -28.37 -12.56
C ARG A 68 3.04 -29.38 -13.35
N LYS A 69 1.86 -28.94 -13.84
CA LYS A 69 0.99 -29.80 -14.64
C LYS A 69 1.55 -29.99 -16.05
N LEU A 70 1.94 -28.91 -16.70
CA LEU A 70 2.51 -28.91 -18.04
C LEU A 70 3.47 -27.72 -18.19
N ALA A 71 4.70 -27.98 -18.59
CA ALA A 71 5.76 -26.95 -18.70
C ALA A 71 5.38 -25.81 -19.68
N ALA A 72 4.62 -26.09 -20.71
CA ALA A 72 4.15 -25.12 -21.70
C ALA A 72 3.12 -24.10 -21.15
N LEU A 73 2.46 -24.37 -20.01
CA LEU A 73 1.41 -23.52 -19.47
C LEU A 73 1.96 -22.30 -18.68
N CYS A 74 3.25 -22.25 -18.41
CA CYS A 74 3.85 -21.14 -17.67
C CYS A 74 5.34 -21.01 -17.95
N GLY A 75 5.79 -19.80 -18.27
CA GLY A 75 7.19 -19.46 -18.51
C GLY A 75 8.07 -19.46 -17.27
N ASN A 76 7.48 -19.24 -16.08
CA ASN A 76 8.23 -19.20 -14.83
C ASN A 76 8.87 -20.56 -14.51
N LYS A 77 10.21 -20.64 -14.62
CA LYS A 77 10.99 -21.86 -14.40
C LYS A 77 11.47 -22.01 -12.95
N SER A 78 11.38 -20.95 -12.16
CA SER A 78 11.95 -20.88 -10.82
C SER A 78 11.21 -21.77 -9.82
N SER A 79 11.95 -22.24 -8.86
CA SER A 79 11.48 -22.91 -7.66
C SER A 79 12.15 -22.27 -6.45
N TYR A 80 11.39 -22.04 -5.41
CA TYR A 80 11.82 -21.29 -4.23
C TYR A 80 11.83 -22.21 -3.04
N GLU A 81 12.90 -22.22 -2.28
CA GLU A 81 12.98 -23.07 -1.09
C GLU A 81 11.92 -22.64 -0.05
N TYR A 82 11.29 -23.62 0.58
CA TYR A 82 10.18 -23.38 1.52
C TYR A 82 10.60 -22.46 2.67
N ASN A 83 11.75 -22.76 3.32
CA ASN A 83 12.21 -21.99 4.47
C ASN A 83 12.59 -20.56 4.08
N GLU A 84 13.29 -20.37 2.95
CA GLU A 84 13.65 -19.05 2.44
C GLU A 84 12.42 -18.16 2.18
N VAL A 85 11.36 -18.75 1.60
CA VAL A 85 10.09 -18.03 1.39
C VAL A 85 9.45 -17.63 2.71
N MET A 86 9.43 -18.56 3.69
CA MET A 86 8.85 -18.29 4.99
C MET A 86 9.58 -17.19 5.75
N ASP A 87 10.92 -17.24 5.72
CA ASP A 87 11.77 -16.26 6.38
C ASP A 87 11.68 -14.89 5.70
N SER A 88 11.63 -14.87 4.38
CA SER A 88 11.46 -13.62 3.61
C SER A 88 10.12 -12.96 3.89
N VAL A 89 9.01 -13.71 3.84
CA VAL A 89 7.68 -13.18 4.14
C VAL A 89 7.60 -12.68 5.58
N PHE A 90 8.17 -13.43 6.52
CA PHE A 90 8.21 -13.02 7.93
C PHE A 90 9.03 -11.75 8.15
N SER A 91 10.17 -11.62 7.47
CA SER A 91 11.03 -10.45 7.54
C SER A 91 10.31 -9.20 7.02
N VAL A 92 9.61 -9.31 5.87
CA VAL A 92 8.83 -8.20 5.30
C VAL A 92 7.72 -7.76 6.25
N ILE A 93 6.93 -8.70 6.78
CA ILE A 93 5.87 -8.38 7.74
C ILE A 93 6.46 -7.69 8.99
N ARG A 94 7.60 -8.15 9.47
CA ARG A 94 8.24 -7.59 10.67
C ARG A 94 8.78 -6.19 10.44
N GLN A 95 9.40 -5.94 9.29
CA GLN A 95 9.83 -4.60 8.89
C GLN A 95 8.63 -3.65 8.80
N HIS A 96 7.56 -4.10 8.19
CA HIS A 96 6.32 -3.35 8.10
C HIS A 96 5.73 -3.01 9.47
N MET A 97 5.60 -3.99 10.38
CA MET A 97 5.15 -3.73 11.76
C MET A 97 6.02 -2.71 12.49
N ASN A 98 7.34 -2.77 12.34
CA ASN A 98 8.26 -1.81 12.96
C ASN A 98 8.07 -0.40 12.39
N LEU A 99 8.00 -0.26 11.06
CA LEU A 99 7.70 1.00 10.40
C LEU A 99 6.39 1.59 10.90
N CYS A 100 5.40 0.75 11.04
CA CYS A 100 4.11 1.14 11.53
C CYS A 100 4.15 1.71 12.95
N ILE A 101 4.87 1.07 13.87
CA ILE A 101 5.05 1.55 15.25
C ILE A 101 5.77 2.90 15.27
N GLU A 102 6.82 3.06 14.47
CA GLU A 102 7.53 4.34 14.36
C GLU A 102 6.61 5.44 13.84
N LYS A 103 5.80 5.14 12.82
CA LYS A 103 4.84 6.10 12.25
C LYS A 103 3.71 6.40 13.21
N THR A 104 3.19 5.44 13.97
CA THR A 104 2.19 5.70 15.01
C THR A 104 2.71 6.69 16.05
N LYS A 105 3.95 6.51 16.52
CA LYS A 105 4.58 7.46 17.44
C LYS A 105 4.75 8.85 16.82
N PHE A 106 5.10 8.90 15.53
CA PHE A 106 5.23 10.15 14.79
C PHE A 106 3.88 10.85 14.66
N VAL A 107 2.83 10.14 14.27
CA VAL A 107 1.45 10.68 14.18
C VAL A 107 0.93 11.14 15.54
N GLN A 108 1.18 10.40 16.61
CA GLN A 108 0.83 10.83 17.97
C GLN A 108 1.55 12.13 18.36
N LYS A 109 2.82 12.27 17.97
CA LYS A 109 3.58 13.52 18.17
C LYS A 109 3.03 14.65 17.30
N MET A 110 2.66 14.38 16.04
CA MET A 110 2.05 15.35 15.13
C MET A 110 0.63 15.76 15.57
N ASN A 111 -0.14 14.83 16.13
CA ASN A 111 -1.49 15.09 16.68
C ASN A 111 -1.43 15.68 18.10
N SER A 112 -0.24 15.98 18.61
CA SER A 112 -0.16 16.66 19.91
C SER A 112 -0.88 18.01 19.82
N ARG A 113 -2.03 18.07 20.48
CA ARG A 113 -3.07 19.10 20.34
C ARG A 113 -2.58 20.55 20.35
N LYS A 114 -1.44 20.83 21.01
CA LYS A 114 -0.92 22.20 21.15
C LYS A 114 -0.32 22.78 19.87
N GLU A 115 0.47 22.01 19.12
CA GLU A 115 1.11 22.50 17.90
C GLU A 115 0.15 22.60 16.75
N ASN A 116 -0.75 21.62 16.58
CA ASN A 116 -1.77 21.63 15.52
C ASN A 116 -2.76 22.78 15.68
N VAL A 117 -3.29 22.98 16.90
CA VAL A 117 -4.20 24.10 17.19
C VAL A 117 -3.50 25.43 16.92
N LEU A 118 -2.22 25.54 17.28
CA LEU A 118 -1.47 26.79 17.06
C LEU A 118 -1.29 27.08 15.57
N GLN A 119 -0.90 26.08 14.77
CA GLN A 119 -0.73 26.25 13.32
C GLN A 119 -2.06 26.51 12.62
N TYR A 120 -3.10 25.81 12.96
CA TYR A 120 -4.48 26.05 12.47
C TYR A 120 -4.91 27.49 12.73
N ASP A 121 -4.70 28.00 13.96
CA ASP A 121 -5.04 29.36 14.34
C ASP A 121 -4.20 30.41 13.58
N ILE A 122 -2.90 30.13 13.34
CA ILE A 122 -2.03 31.02 12.57
C ILE A 122 -2.57 31.13 11.12
N TYR A 123 -2.83 30.02 10.45
CA TYR A 123 -3.37 30.05 9.08
C TYR A 123 -4.74 30.73 9.02
N THR A 124 -5.62 30.45 9.99
CA THR A 124 -6.93 31.09 10.07
C THR A 124 -6.82 32.61 10.17
N LYS A 125 -5.91 33.14 10.99
CA LYS A 125 -5.65 34.58 11.12
C LYS A 125 -5.07 35.17 9.84
N GLN A 126 -4.16 34.47 9.18
CA GLN A 126 -3.58 34.92 7.88
C GLN A 126 -4.65 34.99 6.79
N ILE A 127 -5.49 33.96 6.66
CA ILE A 127 -6.60 33.94 5.70
C ILE A 127 -7.56 35.09 5.97
N ALA A 128 -7.96 35.33 7.22
CA ALA A 128 -8.86 36.42 7.60
C ALA A 128 -8.25 37.80 7.24
N LYS A 129 -6.96 37.98 7.41
CA LYS A 129 -6.25 39.21 7.02
C LYS A 129 -6.33 39.42 5.49
N LEU A 130 -5.97 38.40 4.71
CA LEU A 130 -6.02 38.46 3.25
C LEU A 130 -7.42 38.69 2.72
N GLN A 131 -8.44 38.06 3.31
CA GLN A 131 -9.85 38.32 2.97
C GLN A 131 -10.26 39.77 3.23
N ASN A 132 -9.79 40.37 4.32
CA ASN A 132 -10.00 41.80 4.57
C ASN A 132 -9.31 42.68 3.55
N ASP A 133 -8.09 42.32 3.11
CA ASP A 133 -7.38 43.05 2.05
C ASP A 133 -8.14 42.96 0.71
N VAL A 134 -8.69 41.80 0.33
CA VAL A 134 -9.57 41.64 -0.84
C VAL A 134 -10.78 42.55 -0.74
N ARG A 135 -11.46 42.57 0.42
CA ARG A 135 -12.63 43.47 0.64
C ARG A 135 -12.27 44.94 0.46
N ARG A 136 -11.12 45.38 0.99
CA ARG A 136 -10.62 46.75 0.87
C ARG A 136 -10.33 47.10 -0.58
N ILE A 137 -9.64 46.21 -1.32
CA ILE A 137 -9.32 46.42 -2.75
C ILE A 137 -10.61 46.47 -3.56
N THR A 138 -11.58 45.60 -3.30
CA THR A 138 -12.88 45.58 -3.99
C THR A 138 -13.68 46.87 -3.73
N ALA A 139 -13.64 47.36 -2.50
CA ALA A 139 -14.29 48.64 -2.13
C ALA A 139 -13.63 49.80 -2.89
N ASN A 140 -12.28 49.86 -2.95
CA ASN A 140 -11.57 50.90 -3.73
C ASN A 140 -11.88 50.80 -5.22
N LYS A 141 -11.97 49.59 -5.78
CA LYS A 141 -12.38 49.37 -7.18
C LYS A 141 -13.77 49.95 -7.48
N SER A 142 -14.70 49.86 -6.54
CA SER A 142 -16.04 50.41 -6.66
C SER A 142 -16.00 51.94 -6.73
N GLY A 143 -15.10 52.60 -5.98
CA GLY A 143 -14.94 54.05 -6.01
C GLY A 143 -14.37 54.60 -7.33
N LEU A 144 -13.60 53.83 -8.09
CA LEU A 144 -13.00 54.27 -9.35
C LEU A 144 -14.05 54.75 -10.40
N TYR A 145 -15.25 54.15 -10.36
CA TYR A 145 -16.31 54.57 -11.28
C TYR A 145 -16.90 55.93 -10.89
N GLU A 146 -16.96 56.25 -9.62
CA GLU A 146 -17.36 57.55 -9.09
C GLU A 146 -16.32 58.61 -9.47
N ASP A 147 -15.04 58.32 -9.24
CA ASP A 147 -13.92 59.20 -9.61
C ASP A 147 -13.91 59.50 -11.12
N TYR A 148 -14.23 58.51 -11.97
CA TYR A 148 -14.35 58.73 -13.41
C TYR A 148 -15.55 59.61 -13.77
N ARG A 149 -16.71 59.40 -13.10
CA ARG A 149 -17.90 60.26 -13.35
C ARG A 149 -17.66 61.71 -12.92
N GLU A 150 -16.86 61.90 -11.86
CA GLU A 150 -16.49 63.24 -11.38
C GLU A 150 -15.33 63.87 -12.19
N GLN A 151 -14.87 63.18 -13.23
CA GLN A 151 -13.75 63.62 -14.12
C GLN A 151 -12.40 63.75 -13.38
N LEU A 152 -12.23 63.05 -12.29
CA LEU A 152 -10.98 63.01 -11.53
C LEU A 152 -9.94 62.10 -12.18
N ILE A 153 -10.38 61.11 -12.93
CA ILE A 153 -9.54 60.17 -13.71
C ILE A 153 -10.05 60.04 -15.13
N THR A 154 -9.16 59.73 -16.07
CA THR A 154 -9.47 59.45 -17.48
C THR A 154 -9.99 58.03 -17.68
N ALA A 155 -10.60 57.75 -18.84
CA ALA A 155 -11.06 56.40 -19.19
C ALA A 155 -9.91 55.41 -19.31
N GLU A 156 -8.73 55.85 -19.74
CA GLU A 156 -7.51 55.03 -19.84
C GLU A 156 -6.98 54.65 -18.45
N GLU A 157 -6.92 55.61 -17.54
CA GLU A 157 -6.55 55.39 -16.13
C GLU A 157 -7.55 54.48 -15.42
N LEU A 158 -8.84 54.65 -15.63
CA LEU A 158 -9.87 53.76 -15.12
C LEU A 158 -9.60 52.29 -15.52
N CYS A 159 -9.37 52.07 -16.83
CA CYS A 159 -9.08 50.72 -17.35
C CYS A 159 -7.78 50.16 -16.79
N GLN A 160 -6.75 50.98 -16.60
CA GLN A 160 -5.48 50.55 -16.02
C GLN A 160 -5.65 50.17 -14.58
N TYR A 161 -6.26 51.00 -13.74
CA TYR A 161 -6.48 50.70 -12.31
C TYR A 161 -7.39 49.49 -12.12
N GLN A 162 -8.41 49.32 -12.97
CA GLN A 162 -9.24 48.11 -12.89
C GLN A 162 -8.43 46.83 -13.10
N LYS A 163 -7.55 46.82 -14.11
CA LYS A 163 -6.67 45.67 -14.36
C LYS A 163 -5.69 45.42 -13.22
N GLU A 164 -5.11 46.49 -12.66
CA GLU A 164 -4.19 46.38 -11.53
C GLU A 164 -4.90 45.80 -10.28
N TYR A 165 -6.08 46.28 -9.97
CA TYR A 165 -6.88 45.74 -8.86
C TYR A 165 -7.30 44.29 -9.09
N GLU A 166 -7.69 43.93 -10.31
CA GLU A 166 -8.03 42.54 -10.65
C GLU A 166 -6.82 41.60 -10.51
N SER A 167 -5.65 42.00 -11.02
CA SER A 167 -4.42 41.22 -10.86
C SER A 167 -4.10 41.00 -9.38
N ARG A 168 -4.19 42.06 -8.59
CA ARG A 168 -3.89 42.01 -7.16
C ARG A 168 -4.90 41.14 -6.38
N VAL A 169 -6.17 41.17 -6.71
CA VAL A 169 -7.19 40.28 -6.12
C VAL A 169 -6.89 38.84 -6.45
N ASN A 170 -6.60 38.53 -7.73
CA ASN A 170 -6.29 37.17 -8.17
C ASN A 170 -5.04 36.61 -7.45
N GLU A 171 -4.01 37.43 -7.26
CA GLU A 171 -2.80 37.03 -6.50
C GLU A 171 -3.12 36.70 -5.04
N ILE A 172 -3.94 37.53 -4.38
CA ILE A 172 -4.35 37.30 -2.99
C ILE A 172 -5.27 36.08 -2.88
N GLU A 173 -6.18 35.86 -3.83
CA GLU A 173 -7.07 34.68 -3.84
C GLU A 173 -6.26 33.39 -4.05
N ALA A 174 -5.21 33.41 -4.87
CA ALA A 174 -4.29 32.28 -4.99
C ALA A 174 -3.57 31.98 -3.65
N GLN A 175 -3.12 33.02 -2.93
CA GLN A 175 -2.51 32.85 -1.61
C GLN A 175 -3.53 32.30 -0.58
N ILE A 176 -4.76 32.78 -0.60
CA ILE A 176 -5.83 32.24 0.26
C ILE A 176 -6.06 30.76 -0.03
N THR A 177 -6.08 30.35 -1.28
CA THR A 177 -6.28 28.96 -1.69
C THR A 177 -5.16 28.08 -1.15
N GLU A 178 -3.91 28.51 -1.26
CA GLU A 178 -2.75 27.81 -0.71
C GLU A 178 -2.82 27.69 0.82
N LEU A 179 -3.17 28.77 1.51
CA LEU A 179 -3.31 28.75 2.98
C LEU A 179 -4.49 27.89 3.46
N LEU A 180 -5.59 27.82 2.70
CA LEU A 180 -6.71 26.95 2.97
C LEU A 180 -6.29 25.47 2.86
N TYR A 181 -5.52 25.14 1.83
CA TYR A 181 -4.95 23.80 1.67
C TYR A 181 -4.04 23.45 2.86
N ARG A 182 -3.06 24.31 3.19
CA ARG A 182 -2.17 24.10 4.34
C ARG A 182 -2.96 23.96 5.65
N ARG A 183 -3.97 24.80 5.87
CA ARG A 183 -4.83 24.69 7.05
C ARG A 183 -5.54 23.33 7.12
N SER A 184 -6.05 22.83 5.98
CA SER A 184 -6.75 21.54 5.92
C SER A 184 -5.89 20.35 6.32
N LEU A 185 -4.56 20.44 6.16
CA LEU A 185 -3.63 19.41 6.61
C LEU A 185 -3.61 19.26 8.13
N TYR A 186 -3.92 20.34 8.88
CA TYR A 186 -3.98 20.34 10.35
C TYR A 186 -5.40 20.11 10.90
N GLU A 187 -6.41 20.12 10.03
CA GLU A 187 -7.81 19.85 10.37
C GLU A 187 -8.10 18.35 10.41
N LYS A 188 -7.36 17.59 9.66
CA LYS A 188 -7.45 16.11 9.66
C LYS A 188 -6.73 15.56 10.89
N ASP A 189 -7.49 15.16 11.91
CA ASP A 189 -7.01 14.20 12.88
C ASP A 189 -6.75 12.90 12.12
N PHE A 190 -5.49 12.50 12.03
CA PHE A 190 -5.14 11.19 11.50
C PHE A 190 -5.62 10.14 12.50
N HIS A 191 -6.80 9.60 12.25
CA HIS A 191 -7.27 8.43 12.95
C HIS A 191 -6.48 7.23 12.41
N ILE A 192 -5.48 6.82 13.16
CA ILE A 192 -4.94 5.47 13.01
C ILE A 192 -6.11 4.56 13.39
N ASP A 193 -6.46 3.65 12.48
CA ASP A 193 -7.46 2.63 12.76
C ASP A 193 -7.03 1.89 14.05
N GLU A 194 -7.78 2.08 15.13
CA GLU A 194 -7.46 1.51 16.45
C GLU A 194 -7.32 0.00 16.36
N GLY A 195 -8.10 -0.65 15.49
CA GLY A 195 -8.02 -2.09 15.24
C GLY A 195 -6.70 -2.54 14.66
N TRP A 196 -6.02 -1.66 13.93
CA TRP A 196 -4.72 -1.96 13.35
C TRP A 196 -3.58 -1.93 14.38
N GLU A 197 -3.56 -0.94 15.27
CA GLU A 197 -2.58 -0.85 16.36
C GLU A 197 -2.69 -2.05 17.30
N GLU A 198 -3.90 -2.46 17.66
CA GLU A 198 -4.16 -3.67 18.43
C GLU A 198 -3.63 -4.92 17.71
N THR A 199 -3.84 -5.01 16.39
CA THR A 199 -3.38 -6.13 15.57
C THR A 199 -1.85 -6.20 15.56
N VAL A 200 -1.14 -5.08 15.33
CA VAL A 200 0.32 -5.03 15.37
C VAL A 200 0.84 -5.45 16.74
N ASN A 201 0.31 -4.88 17.82
CA ASN A 201 0.73 -5.19 19.18
C ASN A 201 0.52 -6.66 19.54
N LYS A 202 -0.58 -7.28 19.11
CA LYS A 202 -0.90 -8.69 19.30
C LYS A 202 0.16 -9.61 18.67
N TYR A 203 0.67 -9.26 17.51
CA TYR A 203 1.59 -10.11 16.76
C TYR A 203 3.07 -9.74 16.92
N LEU A 204 3.40 -8.61 17.53
CA LEU A 204 4.78 -8.12 17.69
C LEU A 204 5.70 -9.11 18.39
N SER A 205 5.20 -9.86 19.36
CA SER A 205 5.95 -10.85 20.15
C SER A 205 6.19 -12.18 19.41
N LYS A 206 5.53 -12.41 18.28
CA LYS A 206 5.65 -13.67 17.53
C LYS A 206 7.03 -13.79 16.89
N ARG A 207 7.66 -14.94 17.04
CA ARG A 207 9.01 -15.24 16.51
C ARG A 207 9.01 -16.09 15.25
N LYS A 208 7.84 -16.56 14.81
CA LYS A 208 7.67 -17.40 13.61
C LYS A 208 6.45 -16.98 12.84
N LEU A 209 6.49 -17.16 11.53
CA LEU A 209 5.36 -16.94 10.65
C LEU A 209 4.24 -17.95 10.97
N THR A 210 3.03 -17.44 11.20
CA THR A 210 1.82 -18.24 11.43
C THR A 210 0.76 -17.88 10.40
N ARG A 211 -0.22 -18.75 10.19
CA ARG A 211 -1.33 -18.48 9.26
C ARG A 211 -2.08 -17.20 9.66
N GLU A 212 -2.35 -17.02 10.93
CA GLU A 212 -3.04 -15.84 11.47
C GLU A 212 -2.27 -14.55 11.16
N LEU A 213 -0.93 -14.58 11.25
CA LEU A 213 -0.08 -13.44 10.90
C LEU A 213 -0.14 -13.12 9.40
N VAL A 214 -0.13 -14.14 8.55
CA VAL A 214 -0.27 -13.99 7.09
C VAL A 214 -1.65 -13.42 6.74
N GLU A 215 -2.71 -13.93 7.36
CA GLU A 215 -4.08 -13.44 7.11
C GLU A 215 -4.26 -12.00 7.56
N ALA A 216 -3.62 -11.58 8.66
CA ALA A 216 -3.73 -10.23 9.21
C ALA A 216 -2.95 -9.18 8.42
N PHE A 217 -1.82 -9.53 7.80
CA PHE A 217 -0.92 -8.54 7.19
C PHE A 217 -0.74 -8.68 5.68
N VAL A 218 -0.87 -9.88 5.11
CA VAL A 218 -0.56 -10.13 3.70
C VAL A 218 -1.82 -10.08 2.85
N SER A 219 -1.82 -9.23 1.82
CA SER A 219 -2.83 -9.21 0.77
C SER A 219 -2.53 -10.31 -0.26
N GLU A 220 -1.33 -10.29 -0.83
CA GLU A 220 -0.93 -11.19 -1.91
C GLU A 220 0.59 -11.39 -1.90
N ILE A 221 1.06 -12.56 -2.36
CA ILE A 221 2.47 -12.89 -2.59
C ILE A 221 2.64 -13.27 -4.05
N VAL A 222 3.39 -12.46 -4.78
CA VAL A 222 3.62 -12.65 -6.23
C VAL A 222 5.01 -13.22 -6.46
N PHE A 223 5.07 -14.38 -7.11
CA PHE A 223 6.31 -15.07 -7.44
C PHE A 223 6.71 -14.75 -8.88
N THR A 224 7.82 -14.04 -9.06
CA THR A 224 8.46 -13.73 -10.35
C THR A 224 9.60 -14.71 -10.63
N ASP A 225 10.32 -14.56 -11.77
CA ASP A 225 11.45 -15.44 -12.14
C ASP A 225 12.64 -15.23 -11.23
N ASN A 226 12.81 -15.16 -10.10
CA ASN A 226 13.91 -15.09 -9.12
C ASN A 226 13.60 -14.16 -7.93
N ASN A 227 12.39 -13.63 -7.83
CA ASN A 227 12.03 -12.75 -6.73
C ASN A 227 10.64 -13.06 -6.20
N ILE A 228 10.38 -12.63 -4.96
CA ILE A 228 9.10 -12.75 -4.28
C ILE A 228 8.70 -11.35 -3.84
N GLU A 229 7.57 -10.88 -4.33
CA GLU A 229 6.97 -9.61 -3.93
C GLU A 229 5.84 -9.90 -2.94
N VAL A 230 5.90 -9.31 -1.75
CA VAL A 230 4.87 -9.43 -0.72
C VAL A 230 4.09 -8.14 -0.66
N LYS A 231 2.81 -8.19 -1.01
CA LYS A 231 1.89 -7.06 -0.89
C LYS A 231 1.17 -7.12 0.45
N LEU A 232 1.21 -6.05 1.19
CA LEU A 232 0.63 -5.96 2.51
C LEU A 232 -0.72 -5.23 2.48
N LEU A 233 -1.56 -5.47 3.47
CA LEU A 233 -2.92 -4.92 3.52
C LEU A 233 -2.95 -3.41 3.83
N TYR A 234 -1.89 -2.89 4.48
CA TYR A 234 -1.82 -1.50 4.99
C TYR A 234 -0.78 -0.64 4.28
N ASP A 235 -0.25 -1.08 3.13
CA ASP A 235 0.76 -0.34 2.36
C ASP A 235 0.28 1.03 1.90
N ASP A 236 -0.97 1.13 1.45
CA ASP A 236 -1.52 2.38 0.92
C ASP A 236 -1.72 3.42 2.03
N PHE A 237 -2.16 2.99 3.20
CA PHE A 237 -2.29 3.86 4.37
C PHE A 237 -0.95 4.44 4.84
N LEU A 238 0.11 3.63 4.82
CA LEU A 238 1.45 4.10 5.18
C LEU A 238 2.01 5.11 4.17
N LYS A 239 1.71 4.94 2.88
CA LYS A 239 2.10 5.91 1.84
C LYS A 239 1.39 7.24 2.04
N GLU A 240 0.09 7.22 2.25
CA GLU A 240 -0.70 8.44 2.52
C GLU A 240 -0.18 9.20 3.76
N LEU A 241 0.17 8.48 4.83
CA LEU A 241 0.77 9.09 6.01
C LEU A 241 2.14 9.72 5.74
N LEU A 242 2.96 9.09 4.89
CA LEU A 242 4.27 9.62 4.51
C LEU A 242 4.13 10.90 3.68
N GLU A 243 3.26 10.92 2.69
CA GLU A 243 3.00 12.08 1.84
C GLU A 243 2.58 13.28 2.68
N VAL A 244 1.63 13.11 3.59
CA VAL A 244 1.18 14.20 4.46
C VAL A 244 2.25 14.63 5.47
N ALA A 245 3.08 13.71 5.94
CA ALA A 245 4.18 14.06 6.84
C ALA A 245 5.23 14.94 6.14
N GLU A 246 5.58 14.60 4.90
CA GLU A 246 6.49 15.38 4.06
C GLU A 246 5.93 16.76 3.73
N GLU A 247 4.63 16.86 3.43
CA GLU A 247 3.97 18.14 3.15
C GLU A 247 3.90 19.08 4.37
N ARG A 248 3.89 18.54 5.60
CA ARG A 248 3.91 19.36 6.83
C ARG A 248 5.31 19.85 7.21
N GLU A 249 6.37 19.18 6.77
CA GLU A 249 7.76 19.59 7.04
C GLU A 249 8.27 20.69 6.07
N VAL A 250 7.58 20.95 4.97
CA VAL A 250 7.85 22.02 3.99
C VAL A 250 7.10 23.30 4.34
#